data_3b9c865f36798fa16597f0bbfe38dd7e
#
_entry.id   3b9c865f36798fa16597f0bbfe38dd7e
#
_cell.length_a   1.000
_cell.length_b   1.000
_cell.length_c   1.000
_cell.angle_alpha   90.00
_cell.angle_beta   90.00
_cell.angle_gamma   90.00
#
_symmetry.space_group_name_H-M   'P 1'
#
loop_
_entity.id
_entity.type
_entity.pdbx_description
1 polymer ?
#
loop_
_entity_poly.entity_id
_entity_poly.type
_entity_poly.pdbx_seq_one_letter_code
_entity_poly.pdbx_strand_id
1 'polypeptide(L)'
;MNDLNRLKNEYFFMPDATRGAVRYLTTKQLKETGTEAIVTNTLHLLIHPGPDIIQKLGGIKKMMGWDGIVLTDSGGFQVFSLIHSKKWKGSIDEDGAKFKSPREGNTYELTPESSIDIQMKIGSDVLVTLDDCRKSDLEKEEAQESVERTIKWAKRCKDHFEKEYGGTKKTGKLLTCVVQGANYPE
;
A
#
# COMPACT_ATOMS: atom_id res chain seq x y z
N MET A 1 15.31 13.52 11.55
CA MET A 1 14.02 13.76 10.88
C MET A 1 14.21 13.37 9.42
N ASN A 2 13.56 12.32 8.97
CA ASN A 2 13.74 11.82 7.60
C ASN A 2 13.17 12.86 6.64
N ASP A 3 14.01 13.36 5.74
CA ASP A 3 13.57 14.33 4.74
C ASP A 3 12.88 13.61 3.59
N LEU A 4 11.54 13.54 3.64
CA LEU A 4 10.72 12.95 2.59
C LEU A 4 10.83 13.68 1.23
N ASN A 5 11.35 14.92 1.20
CA ASN A 5 11.58 15.63 -0.05
C ASN A 5 12.70 14.99 -0.88
N ARG A 6 13.61 14.25 -0.26
CA ARG A 6 14.65 13.50 -0.96
C ARG A 6 14.03 12.45 -1.91
N LEU A 7 12.91 11.83 -1.53
CA LEU A 7 12.21 10.84 -2.37
C LEU A 7 11.74 11.39 -3.72
N LYS A 8 11.67 12.70 -3.87
CA LYS A 8 11.29 13.35 -5.15
C LYS A 8 12.46 13.50 -6.12
N ASN A 9 13.70 13.47 -5.62
CA ASN A 9 14.88 13.84 -6.38
C ASN A 9 16.00 12.80 -6.33
N GLU A 10 15.88 11.77 -5.49
CA GLU A 10 16.90 10.74 -5.29
C GLU A 10 16.32 9.35 -5.49
N TYR A 11 17.18 8.41 -5.89
CA TYR A 11 16.81 6.98 -5.99
C TYR A 11 17.07 6.28 -4.66
N PHE A 12 16.08 5.50 -4.23
CA PHE A 12 16.18 4.69 -3.02
C PHE A 12 15.97 3.23 -3.35
N PHE A 13 16.83 2.38 -2.82
CA PHE A 13 16.53 0.97 -2.70
C PHE A 13 15.73 0.75 -1.41
N MET A 14 14.50 0.25 -1.54
CA MET A 14 13.59 -0.02 -0.43
C MET A 14 13.37 -1.53 -0.30
N PRO A 15 14.08 -2.22 0.60
CA PRO A 15 13.84 -3.64 0.84
C PRO A 15 12.41 -3.90 1.27
N ASP A 16 11.87 -5.03 0.82
CA ASP A 16 10.53 -5.48 1.22
C ASP A 16 10.51 -5.97 2.68
N ALA A 17 9.70 -5.29 3.46
CA ALA A 17 9.38 -5.63 4.84
C ALA A 17 7.89 -5.98 4.97
N THR A 18 7.36 -6.80 4.06
CA THR A 18 5.94 -7.15 3.85
C THR A 18 5.10 -7.19 5.13
N ARG A 19 5.61 -7.83 6.20
CA ARG A 19 4.91 -8.02 7.50
C ARG A 19 5.60 -7.30 8.65
N GLY A 20 6.27 -6.19 8.37
CA GLY A 20 7.06 -5.48 9.37
C GLY A 20 8.37 -6.17 9.70
N ALA A 21 8.95 -6.91 8.76
CA ALA A 21 10.29 -7.48 8.88
C ALA A 21 10.89 -7.74 7.49
N VAL A 22 12.13 -7.37 7.29
CA VAL A 22 12.92 -7.79 6.12
C VAL A 22 13.42 -9.21 6.38
N ARG A 23 13.21 -10.11 5.42
CA ARG A 23 13.59 -11.52 5.58
C ARG A 23 15.08 -11.67 5.85
N TYR A 24 15.40 -12.52 6.81
CA TYR A 24 16.76 -12.92 7.20
C TYR A 24 17.63 -11.82 7.81
N LEU A 25 17.08 -10.61 8.03
CA LEU A 25 17.79 -9.51 8.64
C LEU A 25 17.07 -9.01 9.89
N THR A 26 17.82 -8.77 10.95
CA THR A 26 17.35 -7.97 12.07
C THR A 26 17.32 -6.49 11.66
N THR A 27 16.51 -5.69 12.31
CA THR A 27 16.46 -4.24 12.06
C THR A 27 17.83 -3.58 12.26
N LYS A 28 18.61 -4.08 13.22
CA LYS A 28 19.99 -3.61 13.43
C LYS A 28 20.87 -3.86 12.21
N GLN A 29 20.87 -5.10 11.69
CA GLN A 29 21.63 -5.45 10.48
C GLN A 29 21.17 -4.65 9.27
N LEU A 30 19.86 -4.44 9.13
CA LEU A 30 19.31 -3.62 8.06
C LEU A 30 19.84 -2.18 8.10
N LYS A 31 19.93 -1.58 9.29
CA LYS A 31 20.53 -0.24 9.47
C LYS A 31 22.02 -0.22 9.12
N GLU A 32 22.76 -1.27 9.48
CA GLU A 32 24.18 -1.42 9.18
C GLU A 32 24.48 -1.48 7.67
N THR A 33 23.50 -1.87 6.83
CA THR A 33 23.64 -1.80 5.36
C THR A 33 23.50 -0.40 4.79
N GLY A 34 23.17 0.61 5.60
CA GLY A 34 22.88 1.96 5.13
C GLY A 34 21.49 2.11 4.52
N THR A 35 20.59 1.13 4.70
CA THR A 35 19.20 1.23 4.23
C THR A 35 18.50 2.38 4.95
N GLU A 36 17.87 3.28 4.17
CA GLU A 36 17.19 4.46 4.70
C GLU A 36 15.65 4.34 4.62
N ALA A 37 15.15 3.49 3.74
CA ALA A 37 13.72 3.33 3.50
C ALA A 37 13.35 1.86 3.27
N ILE A 38 12.12 1.48 3.61
CA ILE A 38 11.57 0.13 3.43
C ILE A 38 10.17 0.20 2.85
N VAL A 39 9.74 -0.90 2.21
CA VAL A 39 8.36 -1.08 1.75
C VAL A 39 7.65 -2.09 2.64
N THR A 40 6.46 -1.74 3.11
CA THR A 40 5.54 -2.66 3.81
C THR A 40 4.28 -2.89 2.98
N ASN A 41 3.48 -3.89 3.33
CA ASN A 41 2.34 -4.29 2.52
C ASN A 41 1.01 -4.16 3.27
N THR A 42 0.11 -3.32 2.74
CA THR A 42 -1.20 -3.05 3.34
C THR A 42 -2.02 -4.32 3.53
N LEU A 43 -2.15 -5.18 2.51
CA LEU A 43 -2.97 -6.38 2.61
C LEU A 43 -2.46 -7.33 3.69
N HIS A 44 -1.17 -7.59 3.71
CA HIS A 44 -0.58 -8.51 4.69
C HIS A 44 -0.71 -8.00 6.12
N LEU A 45 -0.53 -6.70 6.33
CA LEU A 45 -0.67 -6.06 7.64
C LEU A 45 -2.13 -5.88 8.05
N LEU A 46 -3.07 -5.74 7.11
CA LEU A 46 -4.50 -5.76 7.35
C LEU A 46 -4.95 -7.11 7.94
N ILE A 47 -4.50 -8.20 7.31
CA ILE A 47 -4.87 -9.56 7.73
C ILE A 47 -4.17 -9.91 9.05
N HIS A 48 -2.88 -9.63 9.18
CA HIS A 48 -2.13 -9.98 10.37
C HIS A 48 -0.92 -9.04 10.59
N PRO A 49 -0.79 -8.43 11.78
CA PRO A 49 -1.60 -8.61 12.99
C PRO A 49 -2.91 -7.81 13.00
N GLY A 50 -3.13 -6.97 12.01
CA GLY A 50 -4.23 -6.03 11.90
C GLY A 50 -3.80 -4.59 12.23
N PRO A 51 -4.37 -3.59 11.53
CA PRO A 51 -3.95 -2.19 11.65
C PRO A 51 -4.17 -1.61 13.05
N ASP A 52 -5.22 -2.04 13.75
CA ASP A 52 -5.50 -1.55 15.11
C ASP A 52 -4.46 -2.04 16.13
N ILE A 53 -3.93 -3.25 15.96
CA ILE A 53 -2.84 -3.75 16.80
C ILE A 53 -1.56 -2.97 16.52
N ILE A 54 -1.23 -2.75 15.25
CA ILE A 54 -0.07 -1.96 14.85
C ILE A 54 -0.14 -0.54 15.43
N GLN A 55 -1.31 0.09 15.32
CA GLN A 55 -1.55 1.42 15.88
C GLN A 55 -1.36 1.46 17.41
N LYS A 56 -1.89 0.46 18.13
CA LYS A 56 -1.70 0.33 19.60
C LYS A 56 -0.24 0.15 20.00
N LEU A 57 0.57 -0.48 19.14
CA LEU A 57 2.03 -0.62 19.34
C LEU A 57 2.82 0.65 19.01
N GLY A 58 2.15 1.71 18.55
CA GLY A 58 2.74 2.99 18.18
C GLY A 58 3.20 3.07 16.73
N GLY A 59 2.60 2.24 15.86
CA GLY A 59 2.87 2.16 14.43
C GLY A 59 3.95 1.16 14.07
N ILE A 60 4.08 0.92 12.76
CA ILE A 60 5.00 -0.10 12.20
C ILE A 60 6.45 0.18 12.57
N LYS A 61 6.86 1.44 12.57
CA LYS A 61 8.22 1.84 12.94
C LYS A 61 8.58 1.39 14.36
N LYS A 62 7.69 1.66 15.31
CA LYS A 62 7.93 1.26 16.70
C LYS A 62 7.89 -0.26 16.87
N MET A 63 6.95 -0.92 16.18
CA MET A 63 6.85 -2.38 16.18
C MET A 63 8.11 -3.05 15.67
N MET A 64 8.76 -2.48 14.63
CA MET A 64 10.00 -3.01 14.05
C MET A 64 11.27 -2.53 14.73
N GLY A 65 11.23 -1.47 15.53
CA GLY A 65 12.42 -0.73 15.96
C GLY A 65 13.12 0.00 14.80
N TRP A 66 12.34 0.41 13.78
CA TRP A 66 12.80 1.12 12.58
C TRP A 66 12.62 2.63 12.72
N ASP A 67 13.62 3.39 12.28
CA ASP A 67 13.62 4.86 12.35
C ASP A 67 13.72 5.53 10.96
N GLY A 68 13.92 4.74 9.90
CA GLY A 68 13.93 5.21 8.51
C GLY A 68 12.53 5.47 7.94
N ILE A 69 12.49 5.73 6.64
CA ILE A 69 11.25 5.96 5.90
C ILE A 69 10.49 4.63 5.73
N VAL A 70 9.17 4.68 5.84
CA VAL A 70 8.27 3.57 5.53
C VAL A 70 7.30 3.98 4.44
N LEU A 71 7.41 3.33 3.29
CA LEU A 71 6.38 3.33 2.26
C LEU A 71 5.49 2.11 2.51
N THR A 72 4.17 2.29 2.46
CA THR A 72 3.24 1.16 2.47
C THR A 72 2.51 1.12 1.15
N ASP A 73 2.59 -0.01 0.43
CA ASP A 73 1.84 -0.19 -0.81
C ASP A 73 0.33 -0.19 -0.57
N SER A 74 -0.46 -0.07 -1.64
CA SER A 74 -1.92 -0.06 -1.55
C SER A 74 -2.55 -1.39 -1.14
N GLY A 75 -1.83 -2.50 -1.33
CA GLY A 75 -2.36 -3.87 -1.23
C GLY A 75 -3.13 -4.33 -2.47
N GLY A 76 -3.32 -3.46 -3.46
CA GLY A 76 -4.11 -3.72 -4.67
C GLY A 76 -3.56 -4.91 -5.46
N PHE A 77 -2.29 -4.89 -5.83
CA PHE A 77 -1.66 -5.96 -6.60
C PHE A 77 -1.88 -7.35 -5.99
N GLN A 78 -1.71 -7.49 -4.68
CA GLN A 78 -1.87 -8.79 -4.00
C GLN A 78 -3.32 -9.24 -4.01
N VAL A 79 -4.26 -8.36 -3.75
CA VAL A 79 -5.70 -8.66 -3.78
C VAL A 79 -6.13 -9.09 -5.19
N PHE A 80 -5.77 -8.31 -6.20
CA PHE A 80 -6.09 -8.62 -7.60
C PHE A 80 -5.47 -9.94 -8.04
N SER A 81 -4.18 -10.14 -7.77
CA SER A 81 -3.48 -11.38 -8.11
C SER A 81 -4.11 -12.61 -7.45
N LEU A 82 -4.53 -12.50 -6.20
CA LEU A 82 -5.11 -13.61 -5.45
C LEU A 82 -6.54 -13.93 -5.88
N ILE A 83 -7.35 -12.92 -6.22
CA ILE A 83 -8.71 -13.12 -6.73
C ILE A 83 -8.67 -13.69 -8.16
N HIS A 84 -7.91 -13.08 -9.07
CA HIS A 84 -7.83 -13.54 -10.46
C HIS A 84 -7.19 -14.92 -10.62
N SER A 85 -6.24 -15.28 -9.75
CA SER A 85 -5.69 -16.64 -9.73
C SER A 85 -6.61 -17.67 -9.08
N LYS A 86 -7.83 -17.26 -8.67
CA LYS A 86 -8.82 -18.09 -7.95
C LYS A 86 -8.28 -18.70 -6.65
N LYS A 87 -7.18 -18.20 -6.13
CA LYS A 87 -6.64 -18.64 -4.83
C LYS A 87 -7.51 -18.14 -3.67
N TRP A 88 -8.13 -16.97 -3.85
CA TRP A 88 -9.06 -16.39 -2.89
C TRP A 88 -10.43 -16.18 -3.53
N LYS A 89 -11.47 -16.37 -2.74
CA LYS A 89 -12.83 -15.99 -3.15
C LYS A 89 -13.01 -14.50 -2.95
N GLY A 90 -13.43 -13.79 -3.99
CA GLY A 90 -13.64 -12.35 -3.93
C GLY A 90 -14.16 -11.78 -5.23
N SER A 91 -14.47 -10.50 -5.19
CA SER A 91 -14.90 -9.68 -6.33
C SER A 91 -14.18 -8.33 -6.29
N ILE A 92 -14.09 -7.71 -7.44
CA ILE A 92 -13.54 -6.38 -7.64
C ILE A 92 -14.52 -5.62 -8.50
N ASP A 93 -14.92 -4.44 -8.05
CA ASP A 93 -15.86 -3.55 -8.72
C ASP A 93 -15.40 -2.08 -8.61
N GLU A 94 -16.27 -1.14 -8.94
CA GLU A 94 -15.95 0.30 -8.88
C GLU A 94 -15.76 0.81 -7.45
N ASP A 95 -16.30 0.13 -6.44
CA ASP A 95 -16.18 0.53 -5.05
C ASP A 95 -14.88 0.04 -4.39
N GLY A 96 -14.32 -1.07 -4.88
CA GLY A 96 -13.10 -1.65 -4.35
C GLY A 96 -13.02 -3.16 -4.55
N ALA A 97 -12.39 -3.84 -3.62
CA ALA A 97 -12.23 -5.28 -3.61
C ALA A 97 -12.81 -5.89 -2.33
N LYS A 98 -13.64 -6.93 -2.49
CA LYS A 98 -14.18 -7.73 -1.39
C LYS A 98 -13.65 -9.15 -1.49
N PHE A 99 -13.04 -9.67 -0.44
CA PHE A 99 -12.39 -10.98 -0.48
C PHE A 99 -12.45 -11.70 0.86
N LYS A 100 -12.33 -13.03 0.79
CA LYS A 100 -12.29 -13.89 1.97
C LYS A 100 -10.88 -14.46 2.15
N SER A 101 -10.27 -14.17 3.30
CA SER A 101 -8.98 -14.76 3.66
C SER A 101 -9.12 -16.27 3.87
N PRO A 102 -8.41 -17.12 3.13
CA PRO A 102 -8.47 -18.57 3.33
C PRO A 102 -7.84 -19.01 4.66
N ARG A 103 -6.97 -18.18 5.23
CA ARG A 103 -6.26 -18.49 6.48
C ARG A 103 -7.15 -18.34 7.70
N GLU A 104 -7.98 -17.29 7.73
CA GLU A 104 -8.77 -16.94 8.91
C GLU A 104 -10.27 -17.08 8.67
N GLY A 105 -10.68 -17.22 7.40
CA GLY A 105 -12.08 -17.31 7.02
C GLY A 105 -12.83 -15.99 7.08
N ASN A 106 -12.18 -14.91 7.52
CA ASN A 106 -12.78 -13.56 7.58
C ASN A 106 -12.97 -12.96 6.19
N THR A 107 -14.03 -12.16 6.04
CA THR A 107 -14.25 -11.34 4.85
C THR A 107 -13.66 -9.96 5.12
N TYR A 108 -12.91 -9.48 4.14
CA TYR A 108 -12.30 -8.14 4.13
C TYR A 108 -12.84 -7.35 2.95
N GLU A 109 -12.88 -6.05 3.13
CA GLU A 109 -13.20 -5.08 2.10
C GLU A 109 -12.10 -4.03 2.03
N LEU A 110 -11.54 -3.85 0.83
CA LEU A 110 -10.48 -2.89 0.56
C LEU A 110 -11.01 -1.89 -0.46
N THR A 111 -11.43 -0.73 0.02
CA THR A 111 -11.83 0.41 -0.80
C THR A 111 -10.70 1.43 -0.86
N PRO A 112 -10.73 2.42 -1.77
CA PRO A 112 -9.79 3.53 -1.77
C PRO A 112 -9.66 4.21 -0.40
N GLU A 113 -10.77 4.47 0.26
CA GLU A 113 -10.82 5.13 1.57
C GLU A 113 -10.22 4.24 2.65
N SER A 114 -10.65 2.98 2.74
CA SER A 114 -10.15 2.05 3.75
C SER A 114 -8.66 1.73 3.59
N SER A 115 -8.14 1.72 2.35
CA SER A 115 -6.71 1.55 2.09
C SER A 115 -5.90 2.68 2.72
N ILE A 116 -6.36 3.93 2.60
CA ILE A 116 -5.73 5.08 3.25
C ILE A 116 -5.81 4.97 4.76
N ASP A 117 -6.98 4.64 5.32
CA ASP A 117 -7.16 4.48 6.78
C ASP A 117 -6.23 3.42 7.37
N ILE A 118 -6.07 2.29 6.66
CA ILE A 118 -5.17 1.21 7.06
C ILE A 118 -3.72 1.70 7.08
N GLN A 119 -3.26 2.37 6.03
CA GLN A 119 -1.91 2.89 5.91
C GLN A 119 -1.62 3.98 6.97
N MET A 120 -2.61 4.80 7.29
CA MET A 120 -2.53 5.79 8.38
C MET A 120 -2.38 5.11 9.75
N LYS A 121 -3.15 4.05 10.04
CA LYS A 121 -3.04 3.25 11.27
C LYS A 121 -1.71 2.50 11.35
N ILE A 122 -1.19 1.99 10.22
CA ILE A 122 0.14 1.40 10.11
C ILE A 122 1.22 2.43 10.50
N GLY A 123 0.98 3.71 10.23
CA GLY A 123 1.92 4.78 10.53
C GLY A 123 2.97 5.01 9.44
N SER A 124 2.58 4.76 8.19
CA SER A 124 3.42 4.97 7.00
C SER A 124 3.81 6.43 6.83
N ASP A 125 4.99 6.70 6.28
CA ASP A 125 5.42 8.05 5.88
C ASP A 125 4.97 8.36 4.45
N VAL A 126 4.95 7.34 3.59
CA VAL A 126 4.49 7.42 2.20
C VAL A 126 3.34 6.44 2.01
N LEU A 127 2.20 6.96 1.61
CA LEU A 127 1.00 6.21 1.29
C LEU A 127 0.88 6.05 -0.22
N VAL A 128 0.39 4.89 -0.65
CA VAL A 128 0.12 4.61 -2.06
C VAL A 128 -1.39 4.49 -2.26
N THR A 129 -1.93 5.20 -3.26
CA THR A 129 -3.36 5.09 -3.60
C THR A 129 -3.70 3.69 -4.10
N LEU A 130 -4.90 3.22 -3.80
CA LEU A 130 -5.38 1.95 -4.35
C LEU A 130 -5.46 2.04 -5.88
N ASP A 131 -5.00 1.00 -6.55
CA ASP A 131 -4.93 0.89 -8.00
C ASP A 131 -5.51 -0.44 -8.49
N ASP A 132 -6.05 -0.45 -9.72
CA ASP A 132 -6.49 -1.67 -10.39
C ASP A 132 -5.32 -2.28 -11.18
N CYS A 133 -4.46 -3.03 -10.47
CA CYS A 133 -3.29 -3.65 -11.07
C CYS A 133 -3.66 -4.99 -11.71
N ARG A 134 -3.87 -5.00 -13.01
CA ARG A 134 -4.16 -6.21 -13.80
C ARG A 134 -2.88 -6.79 -14.40
N LYS A 135 -3.01 -7.84 -15.22
CA LYS A 135 -1.91 -8.45 -15.94
C LYS A 135 -1.32 -7.49 -16.98
N SER A 136 -0.09 -7.75 -17.40
CA SER A 136 0.59 -6.92 -18.43
C SER A 136 0.17 -7.25 -19.87
N ASP A 137 -0.48 -8.39 -20.10
CA ASP A 137 -0.90 -8.91 -21.41
C ASP A 137 -2.39 -8.67 -21.69
N LEU A 138 -2.93 -7.54 -21.22
CA LEU A 138 -4.31 -7.14 -21.44
C LEU A 138 -4.56 -6.67 -22.87
N GLU A 139 -5.79 -6.87 -23.35
CA GLU A 139 -6.30 -6.15 -24.51
C GLU A 139 -6.46 -4.65 -24.18
N LYS A 140 -6.46 -3.79 -25.22
CA LYS A 140 -6.44 -2.33 -25.04
C LYS A 140 -7.63 -1.83 -24.22
N GLU A 141 -8.80 -2.37 -24.46
CA GLU A 141 -10.04 -2.01 -23.76
C GLU A 141 -9.96 -2.35 -22.26
N GLU A 142 -9.43 -3.51 -21.92
CA GLU A 142 -9.26 -3.92 -20.51
C GLU A 142 -8.19 -3.07 -19.80
N ALA A 143 -7.12 -2.71 -20.52
CA ALA A 143 -6.09 -1.80 -20.02
C ALA A 143 -6.66 -0.41 -19.74
N GLN A 144 -7.51 0.10 -20.65
CA GLN A 144 -8.18 1.38 -20.48
C GLN A 144 -9.11 1.38 -19.26
N GLU A 145 -9.92 0.34 -19.07
CA GLU A 145 -10.77 0.20 -17.88
C GLU A 145 -9.95 0.23 -16.57
N SER A 146 -8.79 -0.45 -16.56
CA SER A 146 -7.87 -0.45 -15.41
C SER A 146 -7.34 0.96 -15.11
N VAL A 147 -6.94 1.69 -16.14
CA VAL A 147 -6.48 3.09 -16.01
C VAL A 147 -7.60 3.98 -15.46
N GLU A 148 -8.78 3.92 -16.06
CA GLU A 148 -9.92 4.75 -15.65
C GLU A 148 -10.33 4.47 -14.19
N ARG A 149 -10.37 3.20 -13.79
CA ARG A 149 -10.65 2.82 -12.40
C ARG A 149 -9.56 3.31 -11.46
N THR A 150 -8.29 3.14 -11.83
CA THR A 150 -7.15 3.61 -11.05
C THR A 150 -7.21 5.12 -10.82
N ILE A 151 -7.54 5.90 -11.87
CA ILE A 151 -7.70 7.36 -11.76
C ILE A 151 -8.83 7.73 -10.80
N LYS A 152 -10.00 7.08 -10.91
CA LYS A 152 -11.14 7.31 -10.02
C LYS A 152 -10.79 6.98 -8.57
N TRP A 153 -10.11 5.86 -8.34
CA TRP A 153 -9.68 5.43 -7.01
C TRP A 153 -8.61 6.33 -6.42
N ALA A 154 -7.62 6.76 -7.22
CA ALA A 154 -6.61 7.71 -6.78
C ALA A 154 -7.23 9.03 -6.33
N LYS A 155 -8.25 9.51 -7.05
CA LYS A 155 -9.01 10.69 -6.65
C LYS A 155 -9.74 10.48 -5.32
N ARG A 156 -10.45 9.36 -5.13
CA ARG A 156 -11.13 9.02 -3.88
C ARG A 156 -10.15 8.93 -2.72
N CYS A 157 -9.00 8.26 -2.91
CA CYS A 157 -7.94 8.20 -1.90
C CYS A 157 -7.46 9.60 -1.49
N LYS A 158 -7.20 10.46 -2.46
CA LYS A 158 -6.75 11.84 -2.21
C LYS A 158 -7.81 12.65 -1.46
N ASP A 159 -9.05 12.64 -1.96
CA ASP A 159 -10.15 13.39 -1.35
C ASP A 159 -10.38 12.94 0.11
N HIS A 160 -10.32 11.63 0.38
CA HIS A 160 -10.43 11.07 1.72
C HIS A 160 -9.24 11.48 2.61
N PHE A 161 -8.00 11.38 2.10
CA PHE A 161 -6.80 11.77 2.83
C PHE A 161 -6.80 13.26 3.20
N GLU A 162 -7.25 14.13 2.30
CA GLU A 162 -7.37 15.56 2.55
C GLU A 162 -8.48 15.86 3.55
N LYS A 163 -9.66 15.25 3.40
CA LYS A 163 -10.83 15.51 4.23
C LYS A 163 -10.65 15.00 5.67
N GLU A 164 -10.26 13.75 5.84
CA GLU A 164 -10.21 13.11 7.16
C GLU A 164 -8.92 13.41 7.92
N TYR A 165 -7.80 13.55 7.21
CA TYR A 165 -6.48 13.72 7.83
C TYR A 165 -5.85 15.10 7.62
N GLY A 166 -6.39 15.92 6.73
CA GLY A 166 -5.85 17.24 6.38
C GLY A 166 -4.67 17.18 5.41
N GLY A 167 -4.49 16.03 4.76
CA GLY A 167 -3.50 15.83 3.69
C GLY A 167 -2.05 15.96 4.14
N THR A 168 -1.17 16.09 3.16
CA THR A 168 0.29 16.20 3.37
C THR A 168 0.67 17.38 4.26
N LYS A 169 0.00 18.52 4.13
CA LYS A 169 0.32 19.73 4.90
C LYS A 169 0.16 19.53 6.40
N LYS A 170 -0.85 18.80 6.83
CA LYS A 170 -1.14 18.57 8.25
C LYS A 170 -0.38 17.36 8.80
N THR A 171 -0.27 16.30 8.00
CA THR A 171 0.31 15.03 8.46
C THR A 171 1.81 14.94 8.27
N GLY A 172 2.39 15.71 7.36
CA GLY A 172 3.78 15.58 6.92
C GLY A 172 4.04 14.33 6.08
N LYS A 173 3.01 13.55 5.74
CA LYS A 173 3.09 12.31 4.96
C LYS A 173 2.94 12.60 3.48
N LEU A 174 3.55 11.77 2.62
CA LEU A 174 3.35 11.83 1.18
C LEU A 174 2.23 10.88 0.75
N LEU A 175 1.44 11.30 -0.22
CA LEU A 175 0.53 10.45 -0.97
C LEU A 175 1.05 10.33 -2.40
N THR A 176 1.25 9.12 -2.86
CA THR A 176 1.69 8.80 -4.23
C THR A 176 0.68 7.89 -4.91
N CYS A 177 0.72 7.84 -6.24
CA CYS A 177 -0.15 6.98 -7.04
C CYS A 177 0.68 6.10 -7.98
N VAL A 178 0.05 5.02 -8.43
CA VAL A 178 0.59 4.10 -9.43
C VAL A 178 0.05 4.49 -10.80
N VAL A 179 0.91 4.45 -11.82
CA VAL A 179 0.51 4.63 -13.22
C VAL A 179 0.24 3.25 -13.81
N GLN A 180 -0.95 3.03 -14.30
CA GLN A 180 -1.36 1.83 -15.02
C GLN A 180 -1.40 2.09 -16.53
N GLY A 181 -1.54 1.06 -17.37
CA GLY A 181 -1.63 1.19 -18.83
C GLY A 181 -1.07 0.00 -19.60
N ALA A 182 -0.58 -1.04 -18.91
CA ALA A 182 0.02 -2.23 -19.50
C ALA A 182 1.10 -1.86 -20.56
N ASN A 183 0.93 -2.33 -21.80
CA ASN A 183 1.84 -2.02 -22.91
C ASN A 183 1.37 -0.86 -23.81
N TYR A 184 0.39 -0.08 -23.37
CA TYR A 184 -0.20 1.02 -24.13
C TYR A 184 0.23 2.35 -23.51
N PRO A 185 1.18 3.08 -24.15
CA PRO A 185 1.74 4.32 -23.59
C PRO A 185 0.83 5.55 -23.77
N GLU A 186 -0.28 5.40 -24.50
CA GLU A 186 -1.25 6.47 -24.77
C GLU A 186 -2.16 6.66 -23.54
#